data_b211519ddaf0b7998859c744cb3b26c0
#
_entry.id   b211519ddaf0b7998859c744cb3b26c0
#
_cell.length_a   1.000
_cell.length_b   1.000
_cell.length_c   1.000
_cell.angle_alpha   90.00
_cell.angle_beta   90.00
_cell.angle_gamma   90.00
#
_symmetry.space_group_name_H-M   'P 1'
#
loop_
_entity.id
_entity.type
_entity.pdbx_description
1 polymer ?
#
loop_
_entity_poly.entity_id
_entity_poly.type
_entity_poly.pdbx_seq_one_letter_code
_entity_poly.pdbx_strand_id
1 'polypeptide(L)'
;MLEVLYYTAVANDAKSAVAPDNQSSHMQFDARPPELSRWRRVQIPVIAWLVYGVVRLIGPTLRLEIVGVQNAVQIRDGGEVAIGAFWHRCIFSAIWIWRNRGIIVLNTVNFDGQWTRRVIERLGFGTAQGSSSRGAIEGLTIMASRLEEGKHVALTIDGPRGPRYVAKPGAVILARRTGCPVSVFHIALETAHTFKNSWDLFQIPYPFSRAVMFVAPPIRVPLDADSDTVHHKQKEIQAALERVRDVAESWFHLPAVERDRLRDEWSERGPVAPPLPAQELQKDETRST
;
A
#
# COMPACT_ATOMS: atom_id res chain seq x y z
N MET A 1 15.83 -17.51 4.37
CA MET A 1 16.81 -16.74 5.18
C MET A 1 17.64 -15.80 4.30
N LEU A 2 18.12 -16.22 3.15
CA LEU A 2 18.86 -15.37 2.18
C LEU A 2 17.97 -14.25 1.58
N GLU A 3 16.71 -14.51 1.26
CA GLU A 3 15.76 -13.53 0.70
C GLU A 3 15.40 -12.41 1.69
N VAL A 4 15.26 -12.72 2.97
CA VAL A 4 15.04 -11.71 4.03
C VAL A 4 16.30 -10.87 4.24
N LEU A 5 17.49 -11.47 4.13
CA LEU A 5 18.77 -10.77 4.16
C LEU A 5 18.97 -9.90 2.92
N TYR A 6 18.51 -10.35 1.75
CA TYR A 6 18.56 -9.56 0.52
C TYR A 6 17.66 -8.32 0.61
N TYR A 7 16.45 -8.44 1.19
CA TYR A 7 15.57 -7.28 1.45
C TYR A 7 16.12 -6.34 2.52
N THR A 8 16.83 -6.87 3.51
CA THR A 8 17.55 -6.06 4.53
C THR A 8 18.78 -5.37 3.94
N ALA A 9 19.50 -6.01 3.02
CA ALA A 9 20.62 -5.40 2.30
C ALA A 9 20.17 -4.27 1.38
N VAL A 10 19.05 -4.47 0.66
CA VAL A 10 18.38 -3.43 -0.16
C VAL A 10 17.92 -2.23 0.69
N ALA A 11 17.56 -2.47 1.96
CA ALA A 11 17.20 -1.40 2.91
C ALA A 11 18.43 -0.61 3.39
N ASN A 12 19.61 -1.20 3.39
CA ASN A 12 20.86 -0.54 3.84
C ASN A 12 21.53 0.29 2.73
N ASP A 13 21.43 -0.11 1.47
CA ASP A 13 21.97 0.68 0.34
C ASP A 13 21.17 1.98 0.12
N ALA A 14 19.86 2.01 0.42
CA ALA A 14 19.10 3.24 0.41
C ALA A 14 19.52 4.26 1.50
N LYS A 15 20.23 3.82 2.55
CA LYS A 15 20.79 4.72 3.57
C LYS A 15 22.05 5.45 3.12
N SER A 16 22.77 4.92 2.14
CA SER A 16 24.02 5.54 1.66
C SER A 16 23.80 6.62 0.59
N ALA A 17 22.60 6.70 0.00
CA ALA A 17 22.34 7.60 -1.12
C ALA A 17 21.65 8.92 -0.76
N VAL A 18 21.15 9.10 0.46
CA VAL A 18 20.50 10.37 0.88
C VAL A 18 20.97 10.75 2.27
N ALA A 19 21.96 11.64 2.33
CA ALA A 19 22.16 12.47 3.51
C ALA A 19 20.88 13.30 3.74
N PRO A 20 20.40 13.46 4.99
CA PRO A 20 19.22 14.28 5.23
C PRO A 20 19.58 15.75 4.95
N ASP A 21 19.21 16.22 3.77
CA ASP A 21 19.17 17.65 3.50
C ASP A 21 18.03 18.27 4.31
N ASN A 22 18.41 18.98 5.35
CA ASN A 22 17.53 19.56 6.38
C ASN A 22 16.85 20.85 5.89
N GLN A 23 16.69 21.03 4.59
CA GLN A 23 16.05 22.18 3.96
C GLN A 23 15.00 21.84 2.90
N SER A 24 14.24 20.77 3.06
CA SER A 24 13.02 20.63 2.27
C SER A 24 11.93 21.52 2.88
N SER A 25 11.74 22.68 2.27
CA SER A 25 10.62 23.59 2.48
C SER A 25 9.31 22.79 2.57
N HIS A 26 8.72 22.78 3.76
CA HIS A 26 7.41 22.23 4.04
C HIS A 26 6.36 22.99 3.22
N MET A 27 5.97 22.49 2.06
CA MET A 27 4.64 22.78 1.55
C MET A 27 3.64 21.97 2.40
N GLN A 28 3.44 22.44 3.64
CA GLN A 28 2.32 22.06 4.46
C GLN A 28 1.10 22.78 3.89
N PHE A 29 0.34 22.11 3.04
CA PHE A 29 -1.05 22.51 2.85
C PHE A 29 -1.78 22.13 4.15
N ASP A 30 -1.91 23.13 5.03
CA ASP A 30 -2.61 23.03 6.30
C ASP A 30 -4.12 22.88 6.04
N ALA A 31 -4.57 21.66 5.83
CA ALA A 31 -5.94 21.34 6.18
C ALA A 31 -6.03 21.51 7.72
N ARG A 32 -6.57 22.65 8.17
CA ARG A 32 -6.68 22.95 9.60
C ARG A 32 -7.28 21.76 10.32
N PRO A 33 -6.57 21.14 11.30
CA PRO A 33 -7.12 20.02 12.04
C PRO A 33 -8.38 20.50 12.77
N PRO A 34 -9.42 19.68 12.85
CA PRO A 34 -10.62 20.02 13.59
C PRO A 34 -10.25 20.37 15.03
N GLU A 35 -10.94 21.33 15.63
CA GLU A 35 -10.73 21.70 17.02
C GLU A 35 -11.02 20.49 17.91
N LEU A 36 -9.98 19.96 18.52
CA LEU A 36 -10.08 18.84 19.43
C LEU A 36 -10.17 19.34 20.87
N SER A 37 -11.04 18.71 21.65
CA SER A 37 -11.10 18.94 23.09
C SER A 37 -9.73 18.67 23.75
N ARG A 38 -9.46 19.33 24.90
CA ARG A 38 -8.19 19.16 25.64
C ARG A 38 -7.91 17.70 25.94
N TRP A 39 -8.95 16.94 26.29
CA TRP A 39 -8.86 15.50 26.57
C TRP A 39 -8.40 14.70 25.33
N ARG A 40 -8.99 14.93 24.19
CA ARG A 40 -8.56 14.26 22.92
C ARG A 40 -7.11 14.60 22.55
N ARG A 41 -6.66 15.82 22.81
CA ARG A 41 -5.25 16.19 22.55
C ARG A 41 -4.26 15.40 23.39
N VAL A 42 -4.60 15.10 24.65
CA VAL A 42 -3.77 14.27 25.54
C VAL A 42 -3.80 12.79 25.12
N GLN A 43 -4.93 12.29 24.64
CA GLN A 43 -5.05 10.90 24.17
C GLN A 43 -4.16 10.59 22.96
N ILE A 44 -3.97 11.54 22.03
CA ILE A 44 -3.22 11.33 20.79
C ILE A 44 -1.81 10.76 21.06
N PRO A 45 -0.93 11.38 21.86
CA PRO A 45 0.40 10.83 22.10
C PRO A 45 0.37 9.48 22.81
N VAL A 46 -0.58 9.29 23.75
CA VAL A 46 -0.71 8.04 24.51
C VAL A 46 -1.08 6.89 23.58
N ILE A 47 -2.14 7.06 22.78
CA ILE A 47 -2.57 6.04 21.79
C ILE A 47 -1.42 5.77 20.79
N ALA A 48 -0.78 6.83 20.30
CA ALA A 48 0.32 6.68 19.36
C ALA A 48 1.50 5.85 19.92
N TRP A 49 1.86 6.06 21.19
CA TRP A 49 2.91 5.28 21.84
C TRP A 49 2.50 3.83 22.08
N LEU A 50 1.26 3.59 22.52
CA LEU A 50 0.73 2.24 22.71
C LEU A 50 0.71 1.46 21.40
N VAL A 51 0.15 2.04 20.32
CA VAL A 51 0.09 1.39 19.01
C VAL A 51 1.50 1.17 18.44
N TYR A 52 2.38 2.17 18.53
CA TYR A 52 3.78 2.01 18.13
C TYR A 52 4.47 0.87 18.90
N GLY A 53 4.26 0.79 20.22
CA GLY A 53 4.79 -0.30 21.07
C GLY A 53 4.28 -1.67 20.61
N VAL A 54 2.98 -1.81 20.32
CA VAL A 54 2.40 -3.06 19.79
C VAL A 54 3.04 -3.45 18.47
N VAL A 55 3.18 -2.50 17.52
CA VAL A 55 3.84 -2.76 16.23
C VAL A 55 5.30 -3.17 16.42
N ARG A 56 6.04 -2.52 17.33
CA ARG A 56 7.44 -2.83 17.65
C ARG A 56 7.63 -4.16 18.38
N LEU A 57 6.63 -4.60 19.12
CA LEU A 57 6.66 -5.88 19.84
C LEU A 57 6.30 -7.05 18.91
N ILE A 58 5.24 -6.92 18.13
CA ILE A 58 4.72 -8.00 17.28
C ILE A 58 5.49 -8.09 15.95
N GLY A 59 5.77 -6.94 15.33
CA GLY A 59 6.36 -6.89 14.01
C GLY A 59 7.63 -7.73 13.83
N PRO A 60 8.64 -7.67 14.75
CA PRO A 60 9.87 -8.47 14.64
C PRO A 60 9.63 -9.99 14.70
N THR A 61 8.50 -10.42 15.25
CA THR A 61 8.17 -11.84 15.39
C THR A 61 7.56 -12.45 14.13
N LEU A 62 7.13 -11.62 13.16
CA LEU A 62 6.54 -12.08 11.91
C LEU A 62 7.54 -12.86 11.06
N ARG A 63 7.12 -14.05 10.62
CA ARG A 63 7.87 -14.89 9.70
C ARG A 63 7.36 -14.64 8.28
N LEU A 64 7.97 -13.65 7.61
CA LEU A 64 7.54 -13.19 6.30
C LEU A 64 8.17 -14.01 5.17
N GLU A 65 7.33 -14.47 4.26
CA GLU A 65 7.69 -14.96 2.93
C GLU A 65 7.20 -13.95 1.88
N ILE A 66 7.99 -13.70 0.83
CA ILE A 66 7.61 -12.77 -0.24
C ILE A 66 7.65 -13.52 -1.56
N VAL A 67 6.53 -13.54 -2.28
CA VAL A 67 6.38 -14.15 -3.59
C VAL A 67 6.19 -13.07 -4.63
N GLY A 68 6.92 -13.14 -5.74
CA GLY A 68 6.92 -12.09 -6.77
C GLY A 68 7.82 -10.89 -6.43
N VAL A 69 8.84 -11.09 -5.59
CA VAL A 69 9.79 -10.03 -5.19
C VAL A 69 10.47 -9.34 -6.36
N GLN A 70 10.77 -10.07 -7.43
CA GLN A 70 11.40 -9.56 -8.66
C GLN A 70 10.59 -8.43 -9.32
N ASN A 71 9.26 -8.40 -9.13
CA ASN A 71 8.40 -7.32 -9.64
C ASN A 71 8.70 -5.97 -8.96
N ALA A 72 9.02 -5.99 -7.66
CA ALA A 72 9.47 -4.80 -6.94
C ALA A 72 10.93 -4.45 -7.26
N VAL A 73 11.77 -5.49 -7.42
CA VAL A 73 13.19 -5.34 -7.80
C VAL A 73 13.30 -4.70 -9.20
N GLN A 74 12.49 -5.11 -10.15
CA GLN A 74 12.47 -4.53 -11.51
C GLN A 74 12.24 -3.01 -11.50
N ILE A 75 11.32 -2.52 -10.67
CA ILE A 75 11.06 -1.07 -10.53
C ILE A 75 12.31 -0.37 -10.00
N ARG A 76 12.92 -0.92 -8.95
CA ARG A 76 14.14 -0.35 -8.35
C ARG A 76 15.31 -0.34 -9.31
N ASP A 77 15.55 -1.44 -10.00
CA ASP A 77 16.69 -1.58 -10.93
C ASP A 77 16.53 -0.68 -12.17
N GLY A 78 15.28 -0.35 -12.52
CA GLY A 78 14.96 0.70 -13.47
C GLY A 78 15.17 2.13 -12.95
N GLY A 79 15.58 2.31 -11.69
CA GLY A 79 15.75 3.64 -11.08
C GLY A 79 14.43 4.37 -10.83
N GLU A 80 13.30 3.66 -10.85
CA GLU A 80 11.98 4.24 -10.75
C GLU A 80 11.46 4.22 -9.31
N VAL A 81 10.58 5.17 -9.01
CA VAL A 81 9.76 5.13 -7.81
C VAL A 81 8.38 4.55 -8.11
N ALA A 82 7.73 3.98 -7.11
CA ALA A 82 6.47 3.27 -7.28
C ALA A 82 5.33 3.88 -6.46
N ILE A 83 4.12 3.63 -6.96
CA ILE A 83 2.87 3.85 -6.25
C ILE A 83 2.44 2.50 -5.67
N GLY A 84 2.66 2.26 -4.38
CA GLY A 84 2.19 1.07 -3.68
C GLY A 84 0.66 1.08 -3.56
N ALA A 85 0.00 0.00 -3.96
CA ALA A 85 -1.44 -0.17 -3.86
C ALA A 85 -1.77 -1.48 -3.14
N PHE A 86 -2.52 -1.40 -2.05
CA PHE A 86 -2.89 -2.54 -1.23
C PHE A 86 -4.20 -2.30 -0.46
N TRP A 87 -4.82 -3.35 0.06
CA TRP A 87 -6.05 -3.24 0.83
C TRP A 87 -5.82 -2.72 2.24
N HIS A 88 -6.74 -1.91 2.76
CA HIS A 88 -6.67 -1.29 4.10
C HIS A 88 -6.47 -2.33 5.22
N ARG A 89 -7.02 -3.51 5.07
CA ARG A 89 -6.87 -4.66 5.98
C ARG A 89 -5.40 -4.98 6.31
N CYS A 90 -4.48 -4.77 5.37
CA CYS A 90 -3.07 -5.14 5.48
C CYS A 90 -2.20 -4.11 6.21
N ILE A 91 -2.76 -2.97 6.64
CA ILE A 91 -1.99 -1.82 7.17
C ILE A 91 -1.01 -2.24 8.26
N PHE A 92 -1.43 -3.04 9.26
CA PHE A 92 -0.56 -3.41 10.38
C PHE A 92 0.72 -4.11 9.90
N SER A 93 0.58 -5.10 9.03
CA SER A 93 1.74 -5.82 8.49
C SER A 93 2.54 -4.94 7.53
N ALA A 94 1.88 -4.14 6.70
CA ALA A 94 2.51 -3.25 5.75
C ALA A 94 3.40 -2.19 6.43
N ILE A 95 2.93 -1.53 7.50
CA ILE A 95 3.73 -0.52 8.20
C ILE A 95 4.97 -1.12 8.90
N TRP A 96 4.93 -2.40 9.27
CA TRP A 96 6.09 -3.10 9.78
C TRP A 96 7.08 -3.49 8.67
N ILE A 97 6.59 -4.09 7.58
CA ILE A 97 7.40 -4.60 6.47
C ILE A 97 8.11 -3.44 5.75
N TRP A 98 7.40 -2.36 5.51
CA TRP A 98 7.87 -1.21 4.73
C TRP A 98 8.46 -0.07 5.56
N ARG A 99 8.70 -0.25 6.88
CA ARG A 99 9.26 0.76 7.78
C ARG A 99 10.65 1.25 7.34
N ASN A 100 11.01 2.46 7.75
CA ASN A 100 12.32 3.09 7.52
C ASN A 100 12.73 3.23 6.04
N ARG A 101 11.74 3.40 5.14
CA ARG A 101 11.99 3.57 3.71
C ARG A 101 11.56 4.92 3.16
N GLY A 102 11.11 5.83 4.00
CA GLY A 102 10.68 7.16 3.59
C GLY A 102 9.45 7.20 2.67
N ILE A 103 8.70 6.08 2.59
CA ILE A 103 7.49 6.01 1.76
C ILE A 103 6.47 7.01 2.26
N ILE A 104 5.89 7.79 1.36
CA ILE A 104 4.85 8.76 1.69
C ILE A 104 3.49 8.09 1.62
N VAL A 105 2.70 8.18 2.69
CA VAL A 105 1.35 7.62 2.75
C VAL A 105 0.30 8.71 2.92
N LEU A 106 -0.89 8.47 2.34
CA LEU A 106 -2.01 9.37 2.52
C LEU A 106 -2.63 9.18 3.90
N ASN A 107 -2.80 10.27 4.64
CA ASN A 107 -3.40 10.25 5.97
C ASN A 107 -4.47 11.33 6.11
N THR A 108 -5.40 11.13 7.06
CA THR A 108 -6.47 12.09 7.36
C THR A 108 -6.06 13.08 8.45
N VAL A 109 -6.77 14.22 8.54
CA VAL A 109 -6.53 15.23 9.57
C VAL A 109 -7.40 15.06 10.82
N ASN A 110 -8.34 14.11 10.84
CA ASN A 110 -9.22 13.85 11.96
C ASN A 110 -8.45 13.29 13.19
N PHE A 111 -9.15 13.04 14.27
CA PHE A 111 -8.55 12.49 15.51
C PHE A 111 -7.72 11.22 15.24
N ASP A 112 -8.28 10.28 14.47
CA ASP A 112 -7.59 9.02 14.16
C ASP A 112 -6.35 9.27 13.29
N GLY A 113 -6.45 10.17 12.32
CA GLY A 113 -5.32 10.59 11.50
C GLY A 113 -4.19 11.21 12.30
N GLN A 114 -4.46 11.92 13.38
CA GLN A 114 -3.42 12.57 14.18
C GLN A 114 -2.58 11.59 15.00
N TRP A 115 -3.16 10.56 15.60
CA TRP A 115 -2.36 9.57 16.31
C TRP A 115 -1.72 8.55 15.35
N THR A 116 -2.41 8.14 14.27
CA THR A 116 -1.81 7.28 13.23
C THR A 116 -0.62 7.94 12.56
N ARG A 117 -0.70 9.24 12.25
CA ARG A 117 0.45 10.02 11.73
C ARG A 117 1.68 9.85 12.62
N ARG A 118 1.55 10.03 13.93
CA ARG A 118 2.67 9.89 14.87
C ARG A 118 3.26 8.47 14.90
N VAL A 119 2.42 7.45 14.72
CA VAL A 119 2.88 6.06 14.63
C VAL A 119 3.71 5.83 13.37
N ILE A 120 3.16 6.22 12.20
CA ILE A 120 3.79 5.97 10.91
C ILE A 120 5.07 6.81 10.72
N GLU A 121 5.10 8.05 11.20
CA GLU A 121 6.31 8.89 11.19
C GLU A 121 7.43 8.27 12.05
N ARG A 122 7.11 7.71 13.24
CA ARG A 122 8.09 6.98 14.05
C ARG A 122 8.58 5.68 13.41
N LEU A 123 7.80 5.11 12.51
CA LEU A 123 8.19 3.95 11.70
C LEU A 123 8.93 4.34 10.42
N GLY A 124 9.27 5.62 10.23
CA GLY A 124 10.07 6.11 9.13
C GLY A 124 9.31 6.33 7.82
N PHE A 125 8.01 6.55 7.89
CA PHE A 125 7.19 7.00 6.76
C PHE A 125 7.04 8.52 6.75
N GLY A 126 6.81 9.09 5.57
CA GLY A 126 6.27 10.43 5.44
C GLY A 126 4.75 10.41 5.30
N THR A 127 4.11 11.57 5.47
CA THR A 127 2.66 11.70 5.36
C THR A 127 2.26 12.80 4.40
N ALA A 128 1.31 12.52 3.51
CA ALA A 128 0.52 13.50 2.78
C ALA A 128 -0.84 13.61 3.47
N GLN A 129 -1.22 14.81 3.89
CA GLN A 129 -2.50 15.00 4.57
C GLN A 129 -3.57 15.49 3.62
N GLY A 130 -4.73 14.81 3.62
CA GLY A 130 -5.91 15.20 2.90
C GLY A 130 -7.17 14.84 3.69
N SER A 131 -8.15 15.72 3.78
CA SER A 131 -9.40 15.46 4.49
C SER A 131 -10.57 15.50 3.53
N SER A 132 -11.43 14.47 3.55
CA SER A 132 -12.69 14.34 2.79
C SER A 132 -12.55 14.49 1.26
N SER A 133 -13.61 14.73 0.52
CA SER A 133 -13.59 14.73 -0.96
C SER A 133 -12.68 15.82 -1.58
N ARG A 134 -12.60 17.02 -1.00
CA ARG A 134 -11.66 18.08 -1.47
C ARG A 134 -10.23 17.76 -1.07
N GLY A 135 -10.00 17.31 0.16
CA GLY A 135 -8.68 16.95 0.65
C GLY A 135 -8.08 15.69 0.00
N ALA A 136 -8.89 14.84 -0.64
CA ALA A 136 -8.37 13.71 -1.41
C ALA A 136 -7.59 14.19 -2.66
N ILE A 137 -8.10 15.20 -3.38
CA ILE A 137 -7.41 15.80 -4.55
C ILE A 137 -6.11 16.47 -4.11
N GLU A 138 -6.15 17.23 -3.01
CA GLU A 138 -4.96 17.87 -2.43
C GLU A 138 -3.93 16.84 -2.01
N GLY A 139 -4.34 15.77 -1.32
CA GLY A 139 -3.48 14.67 -0.92
C GLY A 139 -2.82 13.97 -2.11
N LEU A 140 -3.57 13.69 -3.19
CA LEU A 140 -3.02 13.12 -4.42
C LEU A 140 -2.05 14.09 -5.12
N THR A 141 -2.29 15.40 -5.06
CA THR A 141 -1.37 16.40 -5.61
C THR A 141 -0.05 16.42 -4.86
N ILE A 142 -0.08 16.35 -3.52
CA ILE A 142 1.12 16.23 -2.70
C ILE A 142 1.87 14.92 -3.04
N MET A 143 1.15 13.80 -3.14
CA MET A 143 1.77 12.51 -3.48
C MET A 143 2.41 12.54 -4.86
N ALA A 144 1.80 13.17 -5.85
CA ALA A 144 2.39 13.34 -7.18
C ALA A 144 3.71 14.13 -7.10
N SER A 145 3.74 15.25 -6.39
CA SER A 145 4.98 16.01 -6.17
C SER A 145 6.06 15.17 -5.48
N ARG A 146 5.70 14.31 -4.52
CA ARG A 146 6.66 13.42 -3.87
C ARG A 146 7.23 12.34 -4.80
N LEU A 147 6.41 11.82 -5.72
CA LEU A 147 6.88 10.92 -6.78
C LEU A 147 7.87 11.63 -7.72
N GLU A 148 7.57 12.88 -8.12
CA GLU A 148 8.46 13.73 -8.92
C GLU A 148 9.79 14.04 -8.20
N GLU A 149 9.78 14.10 -6.85
CA GLU A 149 10.98 14.21 -6.00
C GLU A 149 11.74 12.89 -5.82
N GLY A 150 11.35 11.80 -6.50
CA GLY A 150 11.99 10.50 -6.37
C GLY A 150 11.62 9.73 -5.09
N LYS A 151 10.46 10.00 -4.48
CA LYS A 151 9.98 9.29 -3.28
C LYS A 151 8.86 8.33 -3.63
N HIS A 152 8.93 7.10 -3.11
CA HIS A 152 7.82 6.17 -3.20
C HIS A 152 6.60 6.68 -2.45
N VAL A 153 5.41 6.40 -2.97
CA VAL A 153 4.16 6.65 -2.26
C VAL A 153 3.37 5.35 -2.07
N ALA A 154 2.45 5.30 -1.11
CA ALA A 154 1.58 4.14 -0.93
C ALA A 154 0.16 4.55 -0.54
N LEU A 155 -0.81 3.82 -1.08
CA LEU A 155 -2.25 4.02 -0.89
C LEU A 155 -2.92 2.74 -0.42
N THR A 156 -3.76 2.87 0.60
CA THR A 156 -4.82 1.88 0.82
C THR A 156 -5.94 2.15 -0.17
N ILE A 157 -6.07 1.26 -1.15
CA ILE A 157 -6.79 1.54 -2.38
C ILE A 157 -8.32 1.59 -2.20
N ASP A 158 -8.86 0.89 -1.22
CA ASP A 158 -10.27 0.96 -0.80
C ASP A 158 -10.58 2.19 0.08
N GLY A 159 -9.53 2.89 0.55
CA GLY A 159 -9.63 4.12 1.33
C GLY A 159 -10.19 3.91 2.75
N PRO A 160 -10.29 4.97 3.55
CA PRO A 160 -10.58 4.86 4.99
C PRO A 160 -12.04 4.53 5.35
N ARG A 161 -12.95 4.52 4.37
CA ARG A 161 -14.40 4.29 4.58
C ARG A 161 -14.93 3.14 3.75
N GLY A 162 -14.07 2.46 2.96
CA GLY A 162 -14.52 1.41 2.05
C GLY A 162 -15.37 1.92 0.88
N PRO A 163 -16.14 1.05 0.26
CA PRO A 163 -16.37 -0.36 0.64
C PRO A 163 -15.11 -1.21 0.49
N ARG A 164 -15.01 -2.25 1.33
CA ARG A 164 -13.88 -3.18 1.34
C ARG A 164 -13.71 -3.85 -0.02
N TYR A 165 -12.44 -3.94 -0.48
CA TYR A 165 -12.06 -4.60 -1.73
C TYR A 165 -12.66 -3.95 -2.99
N VAL A 166 -12.94 -2.66 -2.91
CA VAL A 166 -13.30 -1.84 -4.09
C VAL A 166 -12.23 -0.77 -4.28
N ALA A 167 -11.44 -0.92 -5.33
CA ALA A 167 -10.33 -0.01 -5.62
C ALA A 167 -10.83 1.36 -6.09
N LYS A 168 -10.42 2.40 -5.38
CA LYS A 168 -10.68 3.80 -5.76
C LYS A 168 -9.65 4.29 -6.78
N PRO A 169 -9.96 5.30 -7.59
CA PRO A 169 -9.15 5.72 -8.73
C PRO A 169 -7.83 6.44 -8.36
N GLY A 170 -7.51 6.60 -7.08
CA GLY A 170 -6.34 7.36 -6.64
C GLY A 170 -5.02 6.90 -7.27
N ALA A 171 -4.79 5.58 -7.33
CA ALA A 171 -3.55 5.03 -7.87
C ALA A 171 -3.44 5.23 -9.40
N VAL A 172 -4.53 5.00 -10.16
CA VAL A 172 -4.53 5.20 -11.62
C VAL A 172 -4.36 6.68 -11.98
N ILE A 173 -4.97 7.59 -11.21
CA ILE A 173 -4.81 9.04 -11.40
C ILE A 173 -3.35 9.47 -11.16
N LEU A 174 -2.72 8.98 -10.09
CA LEU A 174 -1.31 9.25 -9.81
C LEU A 174 -0.41 8.69 -10.91
N ALA A 175 -0.62 7.43 -11.30
CA ALA A 175 0.18 6.78 -12.32
C ALA A 175 0.07 7.50 -13.68
N ARG A 176 -1.14 7.90 -14.10
CA ARG A 176 -1.35 8.72 -15.31
C ARG A 176 -0.62 10.05 -15.24
N ARG A 177 -0.67 10.73 -14.07
CA ARG A 177 -0.07 12.06 -13.89
C ARG A 177 1.46 12.02 -13.89
N THR A 178 2.06 10.98 -13.29
CA THR A 178 3.50 10.93 -13.01
C THR A 178 4.28 9.95 -13.88
N GLY A 179 3.58 9.03 -14.58
CA GLY A 179 4.21 7.92 -15.32
C GLY A 179 4.76 6.81 -14.41
N CYS A 180 4.70 6.97 -13.09
CA CYS A 180 5.22 5.99 -12.16
C CYS A 180 4.38 4.70 -12.16
N PRO A 181 5.02 3.51 -12.08
CA PRO A 181 4.32 2.24 -12.04
C PRO A 181 3.53 2.05 -10.73
N VAL A 182 2.38 1.39 -10.83
CA VAL A 182 1.60 0.93 -9.68
C VAL A 182 2.11 -0.45 -9.28
N SER A 183 2.63 -0.57 -8.05
CA SER A 183 3.07 -1.83 -7.43
C SER A 183 1.95 -2.35 -6.54
N VAL A 184 1.29 -3.41 -6.99
CA VAL A 184 0.16 -4.04 -6.29
C VAL A 184 0.67 -5.16 -5.41
N PHE A 185 0.25 -5.20 -4.15
CA PHE A 185 0.57 -6.31 -3.25
C PHE A 185 -0.55 -6.61 -2.24
N HIS A 186 -0.52 -7.82 -1.70
CA HIS A 186 -1.35 -8.22 -0.57
C HIS A 186 -0.54 -9.02 0.44
N ILE A 187 -0.91 -8.90 1.72
CA ILE A 187 -0.26 -9.61 2.82
C ILE A 187 -1.32 -10.45 3.53
N ALA A 188 -1.17 -11.77 3.50
CA ALA A 188 -1.99 -12.68 4.29
C ALA A 188 -1.22 -13.18 5.51
N LEU A 189 -1.97 -13.44 6.57
CA LEU A 189 -1.48 -13.89 7.86
C LEU A 189 -2.04 -15.28 8.16
N GLU A 190 -1.20 -16.24 8.56
CA GLU A 190 -1.65 -17.57 8.96
C GLU A 190 -2.53 -17.50 10.21
N THR A 191 -2.11 -16.69 11.19
CA THR A 191 -2.85 -16.51 12.43
C THR A 191 -2.89 -15.02 12.81
N ALA A 192 -4.10 -14.50 13.03
CA ALA A 192 -4.32 -13.11 13.37
C ALA A 192 -5.62 -12.91 14.15
N HIS A 193 -5.66 -11.86 14.96
CA HIS A 193 -6.92 -11.33 15.44
C HIS A 193 -7.57 -10.47 14.36
N THR A 194 -8.77 -10.84 13.93
CA THR A 194 -9.55 -10.08 12.94
C THR A 194 -10.68 -9.34 13.62
N PHE A 195 -10.74 -8.03 13.45
CA PHE A 195 -11.82 -7.18 13.98
C PHE A 195 -13.06 -7.33 13.09
N LYS A 196 -13.95 -8.26 13.47
CA LYS A 196 -15.13 -8.62 12.67
C LYS A 196 -16.13 -7.47 12.48
N ASN A 197 -16.13 -6.50 13.39
CA ASN A 197 -17.00 -5.33 13.34
C ASN A 197 -16.38 -4.14 12.60
N SER A 198 -15.13 -4.25 12.13
CA SER A 198 -14.50 -3.24 11.29
C SER A 198 -14.91 -3.47 9.83
N TRP A 199 -15.19 -2.38 9.10
CA TRP A 199 -15.61 -2.44 7.69
C TRP A 199 -14.56 -3.15 6.81
N ASP A 200 -13.26 -3.02 7.15
CA ASP A 200 -12.11 -3.56 6.43
C ASP A 200 -11.67 -4.95 6.91
N LEU A 201 -12.29 -5.47 7.98
CA LEU A 201 -11.83 -6.66 8.71
C LEU A 201 -10.33 -6.54 9.08
N PHE A 202 -9.96 -5.41 9.67
CA PHE A 202 -8.59 -5.11 10.09
C PHE A 202 -7.97 -6.26 10.88
N GLN A 203 -6.69 -6.53 10.63
CA GLN A 203 -5.98 -7.65 11.23
C GLN A 203 -4.76 -7.20 12.02
N ILE A 204 -4.62 -7.78 13.22
CA ILE A 204 -3.39 -7.74 14.00
C ILE A 204 -2.84 -9.16 14.06
N PRO A 205 -1.63 -9.43 13.54
CA PRO A 205 -1.04 -10.76 13.60
C PRO A 205 -0.79 -11.17 15.05
N TYR A 206 -0.95 -12.46 15.34
CA TYR A 206 -0.43 -12.99 16.60
C TYR A 206 1.11 -13.04 16.55
N PRO A 207 1.80 -12.94 17.70
CA PRO A 207 3.25 -13.12 17.76
C PRO A 207 3.68 -14.44 17.10
N PHE A 208 4.77 -14.41 16.33
CA PHE A 208 5.34 -15.54 15.59
C PHE A 208 4.48 -16.09 14.44
N SER A 209 3.41 -15.39 14.06
CA SER A 209 2.60 -15.75 12.90
C SER A 209 3.43 -15.79 11.63
N ARG A 210 3.15 -16.77 10.77
CA ARG A 210 3.63 -16.73 9.38
C ARG A 210 2.84 -15.70 8.60
N ALA A 211 3.53 -15.00 7.71
CA ALA A 211 2.94 -14.04 6.79
C ALA A 211 3.46 -14.33 5.38
N VAL A 212 2.60 -14.18 4.38
CA VAL A 212 3.01 -14.21 2.99
C VAL A 212 2.61 -12.90 2.31
N MET A 213 3.52 -12.33 1.54
CA MET A 213 3.25 -11.16 0.71
C MET A 213 3.38 -11.56 -0.76
N PHE A 214 2.32 -11.39 -1.53
CA PHE A 214 2.34 -11.51 -2.99
C PHE A 214 2.46 -10.14 -3.61
N VAL A 215 3.39 -10.00 -4.58
CA VAL A 215 3.63 -8.76 -5.33
C VAL A 215 3.35 -9.02 -6.80
N ALA A 216 2.36 -8.33 -7.36
CA ALA A 216 2.01 -8.44 -8.78
C ALA A 216 3.02 -7.72 -9.69
N PRO A 217 3.08 -8.05 -10.98
CA PRO A 217 3.78 -7.24 -11.97
C PRO A 217 3.35 -5.78 -11.92
N PRO A 218 4.27 -4.83 -12.14
CA PRO A 218 3.95 -3.41 -12.10
C PRO A 218 2.98 -3.02 -13.22
N ILE A 219 1.93 -2.29 -12.86
CA ILE A 219 0.93 -1.79 -13.82
C ILE A 219 1.32 -0.36 -14.20
N ARG A 220 1.46 -0.12 -15.52
CA ARG A 220 1.81 1.19 -16.07
C ARG A 220 0.59 1.82 -16.73
N VAL A 221 0.42 3.14 -16.51
CA VAL A 221 -0.62 3.95 -17.14
C VAL A 221 0.05 4.96 -18.05
N PRO A 222 -0.29 5.01 -19.33
CA PRO A 222 0.26 6.04 -20.24
C PRO A 222 -0.07 7.46 -19.75
N LEU A 223 0.86 8.39 -19.93
CA LEU A 223 0.66 9.80 -19.54
C LEU A 223 -0.46 10.48 -20.36
N ASP A 224 -0.62 10.06 -21.60
CA ASP A 224 -1.63 10.51 -22.56
C ASP A 224 -2.91 9.66 -22.56
N ALA A 225 -3.06 8.75 -21.56
CA ALA A 225 -4.22 7.88 -21.47
C ALA A 225 -5.52 8.68 -21.48
N ASP A 226 -6.42 8.32 -22.38
CA ASP A 226 -7.79 8.81 -22.41
C ASP A 226 -8.66 8.26 -21.28
N SER A 227 -9.90 8.64 -21.21
CA SER A 227 -10.83 8.20 -20.16
C SER A 227 -11.06 6.69 -20.18
N ASP A 228 -11.15 6.09 -21.36
CA ASP A 228 -11.40 4.65 -21.53
C ASP A 228 -10.18 3.83 -21.10
N THR A 229 -9.00 4.28 -21.48
CA THR A 229 -7.73 3.68 -21.03
C THR A 229 -7.58 3.78 -19.51
N VAL A 230 -7.89 4.93 -18.91
CA VAL A 230 -7.86 5.12 -17.45
C VAL A 230 -8.84 4.17 -16.77
N HIS A 231 -10.05 4.03 -17.29
CA HIS A 231 -11.04 3.10 -16.75
C HIS A 231 -10.61 1.64 -16.88
N HIS A 232 -10.04 1.26 -18.04
CA HIS A 232 -9.47 -0.07 -18.22
C HIS A 232 -8.32 -0.36 -17.23
N LYS A 233 -7.40 0.59 -17.06
CA LYS A 233 -6.30 0.46 -16.10
C LYS A 233 -6.78 0.40 -14.64
N GLN A 234 -7.86 1.09 -14.31
CA GLN A 234 -8.51 0.97 -12.99
C GLN A 234 -9.05 -0.45 -12.77
N LYS A 235 -9.69 -1.06 -13.76
CA LYS A 235 -10.15 -2.45 -13.71
C LYS A 235 -8.97 -3.43 -13.61
N GLU A 236 -7.87 -3.17 -14.32
CA GLU A 236 -6.64 -3.97 -14.24
C GLU A 236 -6.04 -3.95 -12.83
N ILE A 237 -5.97 -2.76 -12.19
CA ILE A 237 -5.51 -2.63 -10.79
C ILE A 237 -6.44 -3.39 -9.84
N GLN A 238 -7.75 -3.28 -10.00
CA GLN A 238 -8.74 -4.02 -9.21
C GLN A 238 -8.52 -5.53 -9.33
N ALA A 239 -8.44 -6.05 -10.55
CA ALA A 239 -8.23 -7.47 -10.81
C ALA A 239 -6.89 -7.99 -10.24
N ALA A 240 -5.82 -7.21 -10.37
CA ALA A 240 -4.52 -7.54 -9.78
C ALA A 240 -4.60 -7.61 -8.25
N LEU A 241 -5.28 -6.65 -7.60
CA LEU A 241 -5.48 -6.63 -6.15
C LEU A 241 -6.30 -7.84 -5.66
N GLU A 242 -7.34 -8.21 -6.38
CA GLU A 242 -8.15 -9.39 -6.08
C GLU A 242 -7.33 -10.66 -6.21
N ARG A 243 -6.57 -10.80 -7.28
CA ARG A 243 -5.72 -11.96 -7.51
C ARG A 243 -4.65 -12.14 -6.44
N VAL A 244 -3.87 -11.09 -6.11
CA VAL A 244 -2.86 -11.20 -5.05
C VAL A 244 -3.50 -11.52 -3.70
N ARG A 245 -4.71 -11.00 -3.43
CA ARG A 245 -5.48 -11.32 -2.23
C ARG A 245 -5.86 -12.80 -2.20
N ASP A 246 -6.52 -13.28 -3.24
CA ASP A 246 -7.10 -14.62 -3.25
C ASP A 246 -6.01 -15.69 -3.15
N VAL A 247 -4.90 -15.52 -3.85
CA VAL A 247 -3.75 -16.42 -3.75
C VAL A 247 -3.10 -16.34 -2.36
N ALA A 248 -2.88 -15.14 -1.83
CA ALA A 248 -2.25 -14.98 -0.53
C ALA A 248 -3.11 -15.54 0.62
N GLU A 249 -4.42 -15.27 0.61
CA GLU A 249 -5.35 -15.75 1.65
C GLU A 249 -5.52 -17.28 1.62
N SER A 250 -5.35 -17.92 0.45
CA SER A 250 -5.38 -19.40 0.34
C SER A 250 -4.05 -20.06 0.74
N TRP A 251 -2.94 -19.33 0.75
CA TRP A 251 -1.58 -19.83 0.83
C TRP A 251 -1.32 -20.87 1.93
N PHE A 252 -1.77 -20.59 3.13
CA PHE A 252 -1.52 -21.47 4.28
C PHE A 252 -2.37 -22.76 4.28
N HIS A 253 -3.38 -22.83 3.41
CA HIS A 253 -4.25 -24.00 3.24
C HIS A 253 -3.83 -24.86 2.04
N LEU A 254 -2.91 -24.38 1.20
CA LEU A 254 -2.44 -25.09 0.02
C LEU A 254 -1.41 -26.18 0.38
N PRO A 255 -1.40 -27.32 -0.32
CA PRO A 255 -0.31 -28.30 -0.26
C PRO A 255 1.04 -27.68 -0.65
N ALA A 256 2.14 -28.29 -0.17
CA ALA A 256 3.48 -27.80 -0.47
C ALA A 256 3.77 -27.74 -1.98
N VAL A 257 3.39 -28.76 -2.73
CA VAL A 257 3.57 -28.84 -4.19
C VAL A 257 2.88 -27.67 -4.91
N GLU A 258 1.67 -27.30 -4.47
CA GLU A 258 0.95 -26.19 -5.09
C GLU A 258 1.59 -24.83 -4.74
N ARG A 259 2.09 -24.68 -3.52
CA ARG A 259 2.87 -23.49 -3.13
C ARG A 259 4.15 -23.37 -3.93
N ASP A 260 4.87 -24.48 -4.18
CA ASP A 260 6.09 -24.47 -5.00
C ASP A 260 5.76 -24.06 -6.44
N ARG A 261 4.69 -24.64 -7.03
CA ARG A 261 4.21 -24.23 -8.35
C ARG A 261 3.89 -22.74 -8.43
N LEU A 262 3.18 -22.20 -7.43
CA LEU A 262 2.87 -20.77 -7.39
C LEU A 262 4.12 -19.91 -7.21
N ARG A 263 5.12 -20.33 -6.44
CA ARG A 263 6.42 -19.62 -6.35
C ARG A 263 7.09 -19.54 -7.73
N ASP A 264 7.13 -20.66 -8.45
CA ASP A 264 7.74 -20.68 -9.79
C ASP A 264 6.96 -19.80 -10.77
N GLU A 265 5.63 -19.94 -10.82
CA GLU A 265 4.75 -19.12 -11.69
C GLU A 265 4.94 -17.62 -11.44
N TRP A 266 5.03 -17.22 -10.16
CA TRP A 266 5.19 -15.80 -9.80
C TRP A 266 6.64 -15.32 -9.91
N SER A 267 7.63 -16.23 -9.93
CA SER A 267 9.05 -15.90 -10.11
C SER A 267 9.40 -15.55 -11.54
N GLU A 268 8.77 -16.17 -12.54
CA GLU A 268 9.12 -15.94 -13.94
C GLU A 268 8.55 -14.63 -14.51
N ARG A 269 7.29 -14.27 -14.23
CA ARG A 269 6.68 -13.01 -14.70
C ARG A 269 5.54 -12.50 -13.83
N GLY A 270 5.08 -13.21 -12.82
CA GLY A 270 3.80 -13.00 -12.18
C GLY A 270 2.63 -13.09 -13.18
N PRO A 271 1.52 -13.75 -12.85
CA PRO A 271 0.45 -13.92 -13.82
C PRO A 271 -0.13 -12.56 -14.24
N VAL A 272 -0.09 -12.31 -15.52
CA VAL A 272 -0.87 -11.23 -16.15
C VAL A 272 -2.33 -11.45 -15.73
N ALA A 273 -3.01 -10.40 -15.26
CA ALA A 273 -4.44 -10.50 -14.97
C ALA A 273 -5.14 -11.07 -16.22
N PRO A 274 -5.96 -12.12 -16.11
CA PRO A 274 -6.69 -12.61 -17.26
C PRO A 274 -7.47 -11.46 -17.87
N PRO A 275 -7.58 -11.37 -19.21
CA PRO A 275 -8.43 -10.38 -19.85
C PRO A 275 -9.83 -10.52 -19.25
N LEU A 276 -10.46 -9.38 -18.95
CA LEU A 276 -11.83 -9.37 -18.44
C LEU A 276 -12.72 -10.20 -19.37
N PRO A 277 -13.57 -11.09 -18.86
CA PRO A 277 -14.45 -11.89 -19.70
C PRO A 277 -15.29 -10.95 -20.55
N ALA A 278 -15.37 -11.26 -21.86
CA ALA A 278 -16.06 -10.44 -22.88
C ALA A 278 -17.51 -10.05 -22.52
N GLN A 279 -18.12 -10.72 -21.56
CA GLN A 279 -19.47 -10.44 -21.07
C GLN A 279 -19.60 -9.17 -20.20
N GLU A 280 -18.52 -8.65 -19.63
CA GLU A 280 -18.58 -7.38 -18.88
C GLU A 280 -18.46 -6.14 -19.78
N LEU A 281 -17.81 -6.27 -20.93
CA LEU A 281 -17.71 -5.20 -21.91
C LEU A 281 -19.07 -4.85 -22.56
N GLN A 282 -19.98 -5.83 -22.69
CA GLN A 282 -21.32 -5.61 -23.25
C GLN A 282 -22.34 -5.01 -22.28
N LYS A 283 -22.12 -5.09 -20.97
CA LYS A 283 -23.06 -4.51 -19.98
C LYS A 283 -22.92 -2.99 -19.82
N ASP A 284 -21.77 -2.42 -20.16
CA ASP A 284 -21.57 -0.97 -20.08
C ASP A 284 -22.12 -0.24 -21.32
N GLU A 285 -22.17 -0.87 -22.50
CA GLU A 285 -22.77 -0.28 -23.70
C GLU A 285 -24.30 -0.16 -23.60
N THR A 286 -24.97 -1.02 -22.85
CA THR A 286 -26.43 -0.98 -22.66
C THR A 286 -26.90 -0.03 -21.53
N ARG A 287 -25.98 0.59 -20.78
CA ARG A 287 -26.33 1.60 -19.75
C ARG A 287 -26.14 3.04 -20.21
N SER A 288 -25.64 3.26 -21.42
CA SER A 288 -25.36 4.59 -21.99
C SER A 288 -26.38 5.02 -23.07
N THR A 289 -27.50 4.34 -23.21
CA THR A 289 -28.71 4.76 -23.99
C THR A 289 -29.90 4.91 -22.98
#